data_1e1b1131db7ce1ba58be1f1d93daa4db
#
_entry.id   1e1b1131db7ce1ba58be1f1d93daa4db
#
_cell.length_a   1.000
_cell.length_b   1.000
_cell.length_c   1.000
_cell.angle_alpha   90.00
_cell.angle_beta   90.00
_cell.angle_gamma   90.00
#
_symmetry.space_group_name_H-M   'P 1'
#
loop_
_entity.id
_entity.type
_entity.pdbx_description
1 polymer ?
#
loop_
_entity_poly.entity_id
_entity_poly.type
_entity_poly.pdbx_seq_one_letter_code
_entity_poly.pdbx_strand_id
1 'polypeptide(L)'
;MKIGITGSLASGKTTASKILSSGKGPLFSADRVVKELYSKNYFNKIIRKKFNIGTTKNIKKILKNKILKDRSNITKLERLIHPLVRKEMAKFLKKYKNKKLIFLEIPLLIESKLMKNFDVIFFLKSKKSLSLKRFILKGGNKELFNVFNNKQLKDEKKIKFCDHVVTNEKSIIVLKKNLLKILKRYE
;
A
#
# COMPACT_ATOMS: atom_id res chain seq x y z
N MET A 1 -2.44 -3.77 19.98
CA MET A 1 -3.06 -2.71 19.16
C MET A 1 -2.61 -2.85 17.73
N LYS A 2 -3.53 -2.73 16.75
CA LYS A 2 -3.29 -2.83 15.31
C LYS A 2 -3.33 -1.43 14.68
N ILE A 3 -2.19 -0.95 14.19
CA ILE A 3 -2.02 0.38 13.59
C ILE A 3 -1.99 0.25 12.08
N GLY A 4 -3.00 0.77 11.41
CA GLY A 4 -3.10 0.84 9.96
C GLY A 4 -2.36 2.05 9.41
N ILE A 5 -1.59 1.88 8.33
CA ILE A 5 -0.92 2.98 7.62
C ILE A 5 -1.42 2.95 6.17
N THR A 6 -2.14 3.99 5.79
CA THR A 6 -2.68 4.19 4.44
C THR A 6 -2.37 5.61 3.94
N GLY A 7 -2.90 6.00 2.79
CA GLY A 7 -2.69 7.36 2.26
C GLY A 7 -2.68 7.43 0.75
N SER A 8 -2.45 8.63 0.21
CA SER A 8 -2.42 8.94 -1.21
C SER A 8 -1.37 8.11 -1.97
N LEU A 9 -1.55 7.95 -3.27
CA LEU A 9 -0.56 7.28 -4.14
C LEU A 9 0.81 7.95 -4.00
N ALA A 10 1.86 7.15 -3.78
CA ALA A 10 3.25 7.59 -3.62
C ALA A 10 3.50 8.67 -2.53
N SER A 11 2.63 8.76 -1.51
CA SER A 11 2.75 9.73 -0.41
C SER A 11 3.87 9.42 0.60
N GLY A 12 4.56 8.28 0.49
CA GLY A 12 5.64 7.88 1.41
C GLY A 12 5.22 6.94 2.53
N LYS A 13 4.12 6.20 2.36
CA LYS A 13 3.63 5.19 3.31
C LYS A 13 4.70 4.23 3.79
N THR A 14 5.49 3.68 2.88
CA THR A 14 6.56 2.71 3.21
C THR A 14 7.65 3.32 4.12
N THR A 15 7.98 4.60 3.91
CA THR A 15 8.92 5.31 4.80
C THR A 15 8.29 5.53 6.17
N ALA A 16 7.03 6.00 6.19
CA ALA A 16 6.32 6.23 7.44
C ALA A 16 6.10 4.95 8.24
N SER A 17 5.73 3.84 7.59
CA SER A 17 5.52 2.55 8.26
C SER A 17 6.80 2.00 8.88
N LYS A 18 7.95 2.15 8.19
CA LYS A 18 9.26 1.79 8.74
C LYS A 18 9.63 2.65 9.96
N ILE A 19 9.38 3.97 9.90
CA ILE A 19 9.64 4.88 11.02
C ILE A 19 8.79 4.49 12.23
N LEU A 20 7.50 4.27 12.04
CA LEU A 20 6.57 3.93 13.12
C LEU A 20 6.88 2.58 13.76
N SER A 21 7.26 1.57 12.97
CA SER A 21 7.49 0.21 13.46
C SER A 21 8.88 -0.03 14.04
N SER A 22 9.85 0.84 13.73
CA SER A 22 11.26 0.66 14.12
C SER A 22 11.42 0.59 15.66
N GLY A 23 11.85 -0.56 16.17
CA GLY A 23 12.00 -0.82 17.62
C GLY A 23 10.68 -0.93 18.39
N LYS A 24 9.51 -0.82 17.74
CA LYS A 24 8.20 -0.74 18.40
C LYS A 24 7.32 -1.97 18.18
N GLY A 25 7.45 -2.62 17.02
CA GLY A 25 6.65 -3.80 16.72
C GLY A 25 6.80 -4.30 15.29
N PRO A 26 6.20 -5.46 14.98
CA PRO A 26 6.27 -6.06 13.66
C PRO A 26 5.51 -5.24 12.62
N LEU A 27 6.02 -5.22 11.39
CA LEU A 27 5.47 -4.52 10.24
C LEU A 27 5.04 -5.48 9.14
N PHE A 28 3.74 -5.46 8.81
CA PHE A 28 3.19 -6.03 7.59
C PHE A 28 3.15 -4.97 6.50
N SER A 29 3.57 -5.33 5.28
CA SER A 29 3.40 -4.46 4.10
C SER A 29 2.72 -5.23 2.99
N ALA A 30 1.53 -4.77 2.57
CA ALA A 30 0.79 -5.36 1.46
C ALA A 30 1.60 -5.30 0.15
N ASP A 31 2.28 -4.18 -0.10
CA ASP A 31 3.13 -4.01 -1.30
C ASP A 31 4.30 -5.02 -1.31
N ARG A 32 4.89 -5.33 -0.14
CA ARG A 32 5.93 -6.36 -0.03
C ARG A 32 5.37 -7.74 -0.36
N VAL A 33 4.22 -8.09 0.18
CA VAL A 33 3.54 -9.36 -0.12
C VAL A 33 3.26 -9.48 -1.62
N VAL A 34 2.74 -8.42 -2.25
CA VAL A 34 2.52 -8.40 -3.71
C VAL A 34 3.82 -8.61 -4.48
N LYS A 35 4.91 -7.94 -4.06
CA LYS A 35 6.23 -8.14 -4.69
C LYS A 35 6.70 -9.61 -4.57
N GLU A 36 6.51 -10.23 -3.42
CA GLU A 36 6.85 -11.63 -3.16
C GLU A 36 5.97 -12.60 -3.97
N LEU A 37 4.68 -12.28 -4.21
CA LEU A 37 3.83 -13.08 -5.09
C LEU A 37 4.40 -13.18 -6.52
N TYR A 38 4.91 -12.07 -7.05
CA TYR A 38 5.52 -12.08 -8.40
C TYR A 38 6.83 -12.87 -8.50
N SER A 39 7.49 -13.24 -7.41
CA SER A 39 8.62 -14.17 -7.43
C SER A 39 8.19 -15.65 -7.42
N LYS A 40 6.91 -15.95 -7.19
CA LYS A 40 6.38 -17.32 -7.12
C LYS A 40 5.89 -17.81 -8.48
N ASN A 41 6.40 -18.96 -8.92
CA ASN A 41 6.06 -19.54 -10.22
C ASN A 41 4.56 -19.79 -10.40
N TYR A 42 3.87 -20.28 -9.36
CA TYR A 42 2.43 -20.53 -9.44
C TYR A 42 1.63 -19.24 -9.71
N PHE A 43 2.01 -18.13 -9.07
CA PHE A 43 1.33 -16.87 -9.28
C PHE A 43 1.56 -16.32 -10.68
N ASN A 44 2.78 -16.46 -11.19
CA ASN A 44 3.11 -16.06 -12.57
C ASN A 44 2.31 -16.89 -13.59
N LYS A 45 2.10 -18.20 -13.36
CA LYS A 45 1.23 -19.05 -14.19
C LYS A 45 -0.22 -18.54 -14.20
N ILE A 46 -0.77 -18.21 -13.03
CA ILE A 46 -2.14 -17.65 -12.92
C ILE A 46 -2.25 -16.33 -13.69
N ILE A 47 -1.30 -15.40 -13.51
CA ILE A 47 -1.30 -14.10 -14.21
C ILE A 47 -1.23 -14.30 -15.72
N ARG A 48 -0.34 -15.18 -16.21
CA ARG A 48 -0.22 -15.49 -17.64
C ARG A 48 -1.54 -15.98 -18.22
N LYS A 49 -2.16 -16.96 -17.58
CA LYS A 49 -3.45 -17.51 -18.01
C LYS A 49 -4.56 -16.45 -18.00
N LYS A 50 -4.66 -15.67 -16.90
CA LYS A 50 -5.75 -14.69 -16.73
C LYS A 50 -5.66 -13.49 -17.68
N PHE A 51 -4.44 -13.12 -18.08
CA PHE A 51 -4.19 -11.93 -18.91
C PHE A 51 -3.69 -12.26 -20.31
N ASN A 52 -3.74 -13.52 -20.72
CA ASN A 52 -3.25 -14.00 -22.04
C ASN A 52 -1.83 -13.45 -22.31
N ILE A 53 -0.90 -13.77 -21.41
CA ILE A 53 0.51 -13.41 -21.51
C ILE A 53 1.31 -14.64 -21.84
N GLY A 54 1.98 -14.66 -22.99
CA GLY A 54 2.87 -15.76 -23.39
C GLY A 54 4.09 -15.96 -22.47
N THR A 55 4.94 -16.91 -22.83
CA THR A 55 6.20 -17.19 -22.11
C THR A 55 7.19 -16.02 -22.24
N THR A 56 7.24 -15.17 -21.25
CA THR A 56 8.15 -13.99 -21.21
C THR A 56 8.68 -13.77 -19.81
N LYS A 57 9.90 -13.23 -19.71
CA LYS A 57 10.49 -12.81 -18.43
C LYS A 57 9.87 -11.51 -17.88
N ASN A 58 9.19 -10.70 -18.72
CA ASN A 58 8.73 -9.36 -18.40
C ASN A 58 7.21 -9.24 -18.13
N ILE A 59 6.64 -10.18 -17.34
CA ILE A 59 5.20 -10.19 -17.01
C ILE A 59 4.71 -8.83 -16.51
N LYS A 60 5.45 -8.17 -15.62
CA LYS A 60 5.05 -6.86 -15.06
C LYS A 60 4.97 -5.77 -16.12
N LYS A 61 5.89 -5.72 -17.08
CA LYS A 61 5.88 -4.74 -18.18
C LYS A 61 4.67 -4.95 -19.09
N ILE A 62 4.39 -6.20 -19.46
CA ILE A 62 3.23 -6.52 -20.31
C ILE A 62 1.92 -6.22 -19.59
N LEU A 63 1.81 -6.60 -18.31
CA LEU A 63 0.64 -6.31 -17.50
C LEU A 63 0.39 -4.80 -17.37
N LYS A 64 1.45 -4.01 -17.16
CA LYS A 64 1.39 -2.54 -17.16
C LYS A 64 0.81 -2.00 -18.48
N ASN A 65 1.30 -2.49 -19.62
CA ASN A 65 0.79 -2.07 -20.94
C ASN A 65 -0.68 -2.49 -21.15
N LYS A 66 -1.08 -3.69 -20.69
CA LYS A 66 -2.49 -4.14 -20.76
C LYS A 66 -3.39 -3.27 -19.88
N ILE A 67 -2.92 -2.83 -18.72
CA ILE A 67 -3.65 -1.91 -17.83
C ILE A 67 -3.82 -0.53 -18.48
N LEU A 68 -2.81 -0.02 -19.18
CA LEU A 68 -2.91 1.25 -19.91
C LEU A 68 -3.90 1.18 -21.06
N LYS A 69 -3.94 0.06 -21.79
CA LYS A 69 -4.89 -0.16 -22.90
C LYS A 69 -6.34 -0.38 -22.41
N ASP A 70 -6.50 -1.13 -21.33
CA ASP A 70 -7.81 -1.44 -20.75
C ASP A 70 -7.74 -1.42 -19.22
N ARG A 71 -8.35 -0.38 -18.63
CA ARG A 71 -8.36 -0.15 -17.17
C ARG A 71 -9.10 -1.24 -16.39
N SER A 72 -10.00 -2.01 -17.02
CA SER A 72 -10.69 -3.14 -16.38
C SER A 72 -9.70 -4.19 -15.86
N ASN A 73 -8.52 -4.28 -16.47
CA ASN A 73 -7.45 -5.19 -16.07
C ASN A 73 -6.93 -4.91 -14.65
N ILE A 74 -7.06 -3.68 -14.13
CA ILE A 74 -6.72 -3.39 -12.72
C ILE A 74 -7.65 -4.17 -11.81
N THR A 75 -8.96 -4.11 -12.06
CA THR A 75 -9.96 -4.81 -11.23
C THR A 75 -9.79 -6.33 -11.31
N LYS A 76 -9.47 -6.86 -12.50
CA LYS A 76 -9.15 -8.28 -12.67
C LYS A 76 -7.92 -8.68 -11.86
N LEU A 77 -6.87 -7.84 -11.85
CA LEU A 77 -5.64 -8.07 -11.09
C LEU A 77 -5.90 -8.01 -9.57
N GLU A 78 -6.63 -7.01 -9.11
CA GLU A 78 -6.98 -6.86 -7.70
C GLU A 78 -7.78 -8.05 -7.16
N ARG A 79 -8.74 -8.56 -7.94
CA ARG A 79 -9.50 -9.78 -7.58
C ARG A 79 -8.60 -11.01 -7.36
N LEU A 80 -7.47 -11.09 -8.04
CA LEU A 80 -6.48 -12.17 -7.83
C LEU A 80 -5.59 -11.91 -6.62
N ILE A 81 -5.16 -10.66 -6.42
CA ILE A 81 -4.17 -10.29 -5.41
C ILE A 81 -4.79 -10.14 -4.01
N HIS A 82 -5.94 -9.50 -3.90
CA HIS A 82 -6.52 -9.16 -2.59
C HIS A 82 -6.75 -10.37 -1.68
N PRO A 83 -7.30 -11.51 -2.16
CA PRO A 83 -7.46 -12.69 -1.31
C PRO A 83 -6.13 -13.23 -0.78
N LEU A 84 -5.09 -13.22 -1.61
CA LEU A 84 -3.77 -13.71 -1.24
C LEU A 84 -3.12 -12.81 -0.19
N VAL A 85 -3.21 -11.49 -0.37
CA VAL A 85 -2.71 -10.50 0.61
C VAL A 85 -3.47 -10.61 1.93
N ARG A 86 -4.80 -10.77 1.91
CA ARG A 86 -5.62 -10.97 3.11
C ARG A 86 -5.23 -12.24 3.87
N LYS A 87 -4.96 -13.33 3.15
CA LYS A 87 -4.48 -14.59 3.75
C LYS A 87 -3.14 -14.40 4.46
N GLU A 88 -2.18 -13.73 3.83
CA GLU A 88 -0.88 -13.45 4.44
C GLU A 88 -1.00 -12.46 5.62
N MET A 89 -1.88 -11.46 5.54
CA MET A 89 -2.19 -10.55 6.65
C MET A 89 -2.77 -11.30 7.85
N ALA A 90 -3.70 -12.22 7.64
CA ALA A 90 -4.28 -13.04 8.71
C ALA A 90 -3.22 -13.92 9.41
N LYS A 91 -2.33 -14.55 8.63
CA LYS A 91 -1.20 -15.32 9.17
C LYS A 91 -0.27 -14.43 10.02
N PHE A 92 0.05 -13.23 9.50
CA PHE A 92 0.89 -12.28 10.20
C PHE A 92 0.27 -11.85 11.52
N LEU A 93 -1.01 -11.49 11.54
CA LEU A 93 -1.74 -11.10 12.74
C LEU A 93 -1.80 -12.24 13.77
N LYS A 94 -2.03 -13.49 13.33
CA LYS A 94 -2.00 -14.67 14.20
C LYS A 94 -0.62 -14.87 14.82
N LYS A 95 0.45 -14.74 14.04
CA LYS A 95 1.85 -14.89 14.51
C LYS A 95 2.20 -13.87 15.59
N TYR A 96 1.74 -12.64 15.46
CA TYR A 96 2.13 -11.54 16.32
C TYR A 96 1.02 -11.08 17.30
N LYS A 97 0.00 -11.92 17.53
CA LYS A 97 -1.17 -11.59 18.36
C LYS A 97 -0.83 -11.02 19.75
N ASN A 98 0.28 -11.46 20.34
CA ASN A 98 0.73 -11.07 21.69
C ASN A 98 1.60 -9.80 21.71
N LYS A 99 1.86 -9.15 20.54
CA LYS A 99 2.64 -7.91 20.52
C LYS A 99 1.77 -6.72 20.87
N LYS A 100 2.31 -5.80 21.70
CA LYS A 100 1.60 -4.57 22.12
C LYS A 100 1.17 -3.73 20.91
N LEU A 101 2.08 -3.51 19.97
CA LEU A 101 1.84 -2.78 18.74
C LEU A 101 2.12 -3.66 17.51
N ILE A 102 1.24 -3.62 16.53
CA ILE A 102 1.37 -4.31 15.24
C ILE A 102 1.07 -3.28 14.14
N PHE A 103 2.00 -3.10 13.21
CA PHE A 103 1.88 -2.12 12.14
C PHE A 103 1.54 -2.78 10.82
N LEU A 104 0.56 -2.22 10.08
CA LEU A 104 0.13 -2.76 8.80
C LEU A 104 0.05 -1.65 7.75
N GLU A 105 0.95 -1.67 6.78
CA GLU A 105 0.93 -0.78 5.61
C GLU A 105 0.02 -1.38 4.54
N ILE A 106 -1.14 -0.74 4.33
CA ILE A 106 -2.15 -1.18 3.36
C ILE A 106 -2.59 0.03 2.52
N PRO A 107 -2.11 0.16 1.28
CA PRO A 107 -2.40 1.31 0.41
C PRO A 107 -3.90 1.55 0.17
N LEU A 108 -4.66 0.48 -0.04
CA LEU A 108 -6.10 0.52 -0.34
C LEU A 108 -6.96 0.09 0.87
N LEU A 109 -6.56 0.48 2.09
CA LEU A 109 -7.22 0.10 3.34
C LEU A 109 -8.71 0.49 3.34
N ILE A 110 -9.00 1.73 2.95
CA ILE A 110 -10.35 2.29 2.97
C ILE A 110 -11.18 1.71 1.81
N GLU A 111 -10.62 1.66 0.61
CA GLU A 111 -11.26 1.10 -0.58
C GLU A 111 -11.61 -0.38 -0.40
N SER A 112 -10.80 -1.11 0.36
CA SER A 112 -11.02 -2.52 0.71
C SER A 112 -11.94 -2.73 1.91
N LYS A 113 -12.49 -1.65 2.50
CA LYS A 113 -13.40 -1.66 3.67
C LYS A 113 -12.80 -2.38 4.89
N LEU A 114 -11.49 -2.23 5.12
CA LEU A 114 -10.78 -2.92 6.19
C LEU A 114 -10.71 -2.11 7.51
N MET A 115 -11.29 -0.91 7.57
CA MET A 115 -11.14 0.02 8.69
C MET A 115 -11.45 -0.61 10.05
N LYS A 116 -12.52 -1.42 10.13
CA LYS A 116 -12.96 -2.09 11.38
C LYS A 116 -11.94 -3.06 11.97
N ASN A 117 -10.88 -3.41 11.22
CA ASN A 117 -9.83 -4.32 11.68
C ASN A 117 -8.66 -3.61 12.39
N PHE A 118 -8.72 -2.29 12.51
CA PHE A 118 -7.66 -1.46 13.06
C PHE A 118 -8.14 -0.65 14.24
N ASP A 119 -7.27 -0.51 15.23
CA ASP A 119 -7.53 0.29 16.42
C ASP A 119 -7.19 1.77 16.16
N VAL A 120 -6.20 2.03 15.29
CA VAL A 120 -5.77 3.38 14.88
C VAL A 120 -5.33 3.36 13.42
N ILE A 121 -5.72 4.39 12.65
CA ILE A 121 -5.36 4.53 11.23
C ILE A 121 -4.64 5.84 10.98
N PHE A 122 -3.41 5.75 10.46
CA PHE A 122 -2.62 6.90 9.98
C PHE A 122 -2.82 7.07 8.48
N PHE A 123 -3.18 8.27 8.06
CA PHE A 123 -3.27 8.67 6.66
C PHE A 123 -2.07 9.53 6.28
N LEU A 124 -1.26 9.05 5.33
CA LEU A 124 -0.15 9.81 4.76
C LEU A 124 -0.62 10.63 3.57
N LYS A 125 -0.59 11.97 3.70
CA LYS A 125 -0.92 12.93 2.64
C LYS A 125 0.34 13.55 2.05
N SER A 126 0.30 13.85 0.74
CA SER A 126 1.36 14.61 0.07
C SER A 126 0.77 15.33 -1.13
N LYS A 127 1.32 16.50 -1.50
CA LYS A 127 0.93 17.21 -2.73
C LYS A 127 1.04 16.30 -3.94
N LYS A 128 0.06 16.38 -4.85
CA LYS A 128 -0.02 15.54 -6.04
C LYS A 128 1.25 15.64 -6.92
N SER A 129 1.81 16.85 -7.06
CA SER A 129 3.05 17.08 -7.80
C SER A 129 4.24 16.29 -7.21
N LEU A 130 4.40 16.33 -5.88
CA LEU A 130 5.45 15.61 -5.17
C LEU A 130 5.25 14.09 -5.23
N SER A 131 4.01 13.64 -5.12
CA SER A 131 3.65 12.23 -5.28
C SER A 131 3.94 11.71 -6.70
N LEU A 132 3.62 12.51 -7.72
CA LEU A 132 3.96 12.18 -9.12
C LEU A 132 5.48 12.08 -9.31
N LYS A 133 6.25 13.05 -8.83
CA LYS A 133 7.73 13.01 -8.88
C LYS A 133 8.28 11.73 -8.24
N ARG A 134 7.82 11.39 -7.03
CA ARG A 134 8.21 10.15 -6.33
C ARG A 134 7.81 8.88 -7.09
N PHE A 135 6.66 8.90 -7.75
CA PHE A 135 6.19 7.77 -8.55
C PHE A 135 7.05 7.53 -9.78
N ILE A 136 7.44 8.61 -10.48
CA ILE A 136 8.33 8.55 -11.65
C ILE A 136 9.72 8.04 -11.25
N LEU A 137 10.28 8.54 -10.15
CA LEU A 137 11.59 8.08 -9.63
C LEU A 137 11.59 6.58 -9.28
N LYS A 138 10.43 5.97 -9.03
CA LYS A 138 10.27 4.52 -8.80
C LYS A 138 10.00 3.71 -10.09
N GLY A 139 10.22 4.29 -11.26
CA GLY A 139 10.02 3.62 -12.56
C GLY A 139 8.59 3.65 -13.08
N GLY A 140 7.73 4.51 -12.50
CA GLY A 140 6.42 4.82 -13.05
C GLY A 140 6.47 5.87 -14.15
N ASN A 141 5.32 6.21 -14.74
CA ASN A 141 5.14 7.35 -15.62
C ASN A 141 3.86 8.11 -15.26
N LYS A 142 3.68 9.31 -15.83
CA LYS A 142 2.54 10.20 -15.56
C LYS A 142 1.19 9.55 -15.89
N GLU A 143 1.13 8.84 -17.00
CA GLU A 143 -0.08 8.17 -17.44
C GLU A 143 -0.55 7.10 -16.44
N LEU A 144 0.36 6.22 -16.05
CA LEU A 144 0.10 5.18 -15.05
C LEU A 144 -0.24 5.76 -13.67
N PHE A 145 0.42 6.86 -13.28
CA PHE A 145 0.08 7.59 -12.07
C PHE A 145 -1.37 8.06 -12.09
N ASN A 146 -1.82 8.67 -13.20
CA ASN A 146 -3.19 9.15 -13.33
C ASN A 146 -4.19 7.98 -13.28
N VAL A 147 -3.89 6.86 -13.94
CA VAL A 147 -4.75 5.66 -13.91
C VAL A 147 -4.94 5.16 -12.48
N PHE A 148 -3.86 5.00 -11.72
CA PHE A 148 -3.94 4.52 -10.33
C PHE A 148 -4.53 5.55 -9.37
N ASN A 149 -4.20 6.82 -9.55
CA ASN A 149 -4.74 7.90 -8.71
C ASN A 149 -6.24 8.06 -8.88
N ASN A 150 -6.75 8.00 -10.13
CA ASN A 150 -8.17 8.13 -10.43
C ASN A 150 -8.99 6.92 -9.96
N LYS A 151 -8.36 5.77 -9.77
CA LYS A 151 -9.02 4.58 -9.23
C LYS A 151 -9.17 4.62 -7.72
N GLN A 152 -8.33 5.35 -7.01
CA GLN A 152 -8.44 5.50 -5.57
C GLN A 152 -9.58 6.47 -5.21
N LEU A 153 -10.17 6.29 -4.05
CA LEU A 153 -11.05 7.29 -3.47
C LEU A 153 -10.29 8.60 -3.27
N LYS A 154 -10.99 9.73 -3.43
CA LYS A 154 -10.42 11.06 -3.11
C LYS A 154 -9.95 11.11 -1.66
N ASP A 155 -8.85 11.80 -1.38
CA ASP A 155 -8.25 11.87 -0.05
C ASP A 155 -9.24 12.38 1.01
N GLU A 156 -10.10 13.36 0.66
CA GLU A 156 -11.12 13.93 1.55
C GLU A 156 -12.11 12.85 2.04
N LYS A 157 -12.44 11.87 1.16
CA LYS A 157 -13.30 10.76 1.54
C LYS A 157 -12.57 9.75 2.43
N LYS A 158 -11.27 9.50 2.17
CA LYS A 158 -10.46 8.55 2.96
C LYS A 158 -10.15 9.07 4.35
N ILE A 159 -9.82 10.35 4.47
CA ILE A 159 -9.44 11.01 5.74
C ILE A 159 -10.54 10.87 6.81
N LYS A 160 -11.81 10.86 6.40
CA LYS A 160 -12.94 10.68 7.33
C LYS A 160 -12.94 9.37 8.12
N PHE A 161 -12.18 8.37 7.66
CA PHE A 161 -12.03 7.07 8.29
C PHE A 161 -10.68 6.88 8.98
N CYS A 162 -9.90 7.96 9.14
CA CYS A 162 -8.55 7.88 9.68
C CYS A 162 -8.44 8.76 10.93
N ASP A 163 -7.77 8.26 11.95
CA ASP A 163 -7.60 8.95 13.23
C ASP A 163 -6.54 10.06 13.14
N HIS A 164 -5.52 9.87 12.30
CA HIS A 164 -4.43 10.83 12.15
C HIS A 164 -4.08 11.07 10.68
N VAL A 165 -3.97 12.35 10.32
CA VAL A 165 -3.48 12.79 9.00
C VAL A 165 -2.10 13.37 9.16
N VAL A 166 -1.12 12.78 8.46
CA VAL A 166 0.27 13.23 8.49
C VAL A 166 0.71 13.67 7.10
N THR A 167 1.08 14.94 6.96
CA THR A 167 1.57 15.51 5.70
C THR A 167 3.06 15.22 5.52
N ASN A 168 3.42 14.65 4.38
CA ASN A 168 4.79 14.29 4.00
C ASN A 168 5.28 15.14 2.82
N GLU A 169 5.53 16.42 3.08
CA GLU A 169 5.97 17.41 2.08
C GLU A 169 7.30 18.06 2.43
N LYS A 170 7.79 17.85 3.64
CA LYS A 170 9.05 18.37 4.17
C LYS A 170 10.12 17.25 4.23
N SER A 171 11.20 17.49 4.96
CA SER A 171 12.28 16.53 5.14
C SER A 171 11.82 15.28 5.90
N ILE A 172 12.61 14.20 5.77
CA ILE A 172 12.37 12.95 6.52
C ILE A 172 12.46 13.16 8.05
N ILE A 173 13.27 14.12 8.50
CA ILE A 173 13.42 14.47 9.92
C ILE A 173 12.09 15.01 10.46
N VAL A 174 11.46 15.92 9.71
CA VAL A 174 10.14 16.49 10.09
C VAL A 174 9.07 15.39 10.08
N LEU A 175 9.05 14.54 9.06
CA LEU A 175 8.13 13.41 9.00
C LEU A 175 8.29 12.50 10.22
N LYS A 176 9.52 12.13 10.56
CA LYS A 176 9.84 11.27 11.72
C LYS A 176 9.35 11.92 13.02
N LYS A 177 9.67 13.20 13.25
CA LYS A 177 9.23 13.95 14.43
C LYS A 177 7.71 13.92 14.58
N ASN A 178 6.97 14.21 13.50
CA ASN A 178 5.50 14.24 13.51
C ASN A 178 4.90 12.85 13.79
N LEU A 179 5.40 11.82 13.13
CA LEU A 179 4.92 10.45 13.31
C LEU A 179 5.15 9.95 14.74
N LEU A 180 6.35 10.15 15.28
CA LEU A 180 6.69 9.68 16.62
C LEU A 180 5.96 10.47 17.72
N LYS A 181 5.72 11.79 17.52
CA LYS A 181 4.90 12.59 18.44
C LYS A 181 3.49 12.02 18.59
N ILE A 182 2.89 11.56 17.47
CA ILE A 182 1.55 10.95 17.50
C ILE A 182 1.61 9.56 18.13
N LEU A 183 2.60 8.75 17.73
CA LEU A 183 2.73 7.36 18.19
C LEU A 183 2.88 7.25 19.72
N LYS A 184 3.58 8.19 20.36
CA LYS A 184 3.73 8.26 21.84
C LYS A 184 2.42 8.20 22.63
N ARG A 185 1.28 8.56 21.99
CA ARG A 185 -0.04 8.49 22.63
C ARG A 185 -0.56 7.05 22.78
N TYR A 186 0.09 6.09 22.12
CA TYR A 186 -0.33 4.69 22.02
C TYR A 186 0.71 3.70 22.61
N GLU A 187 1.85 4.20 23.06
CA GLU A 187 2.90 3.45 23.76
C GLU A 187 2.63 3.38 25.26
#